data_8b87ebc9894c48202ed59635648642b9
#
_entry.id   8b87ebc9894c48202ed59635648642b9
#
_cell.length_a   1.000
_cell.length_b   1.000
_cell.length_c   1.000
_cell.angle_alpha   90.00
_cell.angle_beta   90.00
_cell.angle_gamma   90.00
#
_symmetry.space_group_name_H-M   'P 1'
#
loop_
_entity.id
_entity.type
_entity.pdbx_description
1 polymer ?
#
loop_
_entity_poly.entity_id
_entity_poly.type
_entity_poly.pdbx_seq_one_letter_code
_entity_poly.pdbx_strand_id
1 'polypeptide(L)'
;GVAWTGHTATRTTVAIDELGRSAGSNDALEATRKFDLPTQNLVYADADGRTMYYATGKLPIRRIEGEVVAGDRIFDGSAGEGEWSGFEPFGRSSWDGFVPFEEKPHAIDPDVLSTANQRVIDDPIHYVGADYATPYRGARIAERLDDAIASDDPVDPDFHRDLQRDVRDGRADQLVPDLVAAVEARAAEDAA
;
A
#
# COMPACT_ATOMS: atom_id res chain seq x y z
N GLY A 1 -11.26 -6.70 -22.77
CA GLY A 1 -10.08 -7.46 -22.36
C GLY A 1 -9.50 -6.92 -21.07
N VAL A 2 -8.66 -7.72 -20.41
CA VAL A 2 -7.96 -7.34 -19.20
C VAL A 2 -6.49 -7.70 -19.38
N ALA A 3 -5.58 -6.72 -19.23
CA ALA A 3 -4.15 -6.96 -19.06
C ALA A 3 -3.82 -6.97 -17.56
N TRP A 4 -3.20 -8.04 -17.10
CA TRP A 4 -2.89 -8.25 -15.69
C TRP A 4 -1.53 -8.94 -15.51
N THR A 5 -0.73 -8.48 -14.57
CA THR A 5 0.61 -9.02 -14.29
C THR A 5 0.59 -10.51 -13.93
N GLY A 6 -0.54 -11.01 -13.41
CA GLY A 6 -0.75 -12.43 -13.10
C GLY A 6 -0.98 -13.34 -14.30
N HIS A 7 -1.08 -12.80 -15.51
CA HIS A 7 -1.18 -13.60 -16.72
C HIS A 7 0.17 -14.19 -17.20
N THR A 8 1.27 -13.91 -16.49
CA THR A 8 2.58 -14.53 -16.77
C THR A 8 3.09 -15.32 -15.57
N ALA A 9 4.09 -16.16 -15.81
CA ALA A 9 4.80 -16.80 -14.70
C ALA A 9 5.49 -15.74 -13.81
N THR A 10 5.33 -15.89 -12.49
CA THR A 10 5.87 -14.94 -11.51
C THR A 10 6.85 -15.63 -10.57
N ARG A 11 7.66 -14.82 -9.89
CA ARG A 11 8.65 -15.29 -8.91
C ARG A 11 8.22 -15.06 -7.47
N THR A 12 6.96 -14.67 -7.23
CA THR A 12 6.46 -14.34 -5.88
C THR A 12 6.67 -15.46 -4.87
N THR A 13 6.45 -16.73 -5.28
CA THR A 13 6.70 -17.87 -4.39
C THR A 13 8.18 -17.98 -4.01
N VAL A 14 9.08 -17.70 -4.95
CA VAL A 14 10.53 -17.66 -4.68
C VAL A 14 10.85 -16.51 -3.72
N ALA A 15 10.27 -15.33 -3.94
CA ALA A 15 10.44 -14.19 -3.04
C ALA A 15 10.01 -14.52 -1.60
N ILE A 16 8.87 -15.17 -1.42
CA ILE A 16 8.36 -15.56 -0.09
C ILE A 16 9.30 -16.56 0.59
N ASP A 17 9.78 -17.57 -0.14
CA ASP A 17 10.73 -18.55 0.39
C ASP A 17 12.06 -17.88 0.79
N GLU A 18 12.59 -17.00 -0.04
CA GLU A 18 13.83 -16.28 0.24
C GLU A 18 13.66 -15.26 1.40
N LEU A 19 12.51 -14.56 1.49
CA LEU A 19 12.20 -13.71 2.64
C LEU A 19 12.20 -14.50 3.95
N GLY A 20 11.62 -15.70 3.93
CA GLY A 20 11.63 -16.60 5.10
C GLY A 20 13.01 -17.13 5.49
N ARG A 21 14.01 -17.02 4.62
CA ARG A 21 15.40 -17.46 4.85
C ARG A 21 16.38 -16.31 4.96
N SER A 22 15.92 -15.06 4.84
CA SER A 22 16.80 -13.89 4.90
C SER A 22 17.54 -13.82 6.24
N ALA A 23 18.84 -13.57 6.18
CA ALA A 23 19.70 -13.40 7.35
C ALA A 23 19.84 -11.93 7.78
N GLY A 24 19.26 -11.01 7.02
CA GLY A 24 19.29 -9.57 7.29
C GLY A 24 18.61 -8.76 6.18
N SER A 25 18.62 -7.43 6.34
CA SER A 25 17.90 -6.50 5.47
C SER A 25 18.32 -6.57 3.99
N ASN A 26 19.58 -6.83 3.69
CA ASN A 26 20.06 -6.96 2.31
C ASN A 26 19.45 -8.19 1.61
N ASP A 27 19.40 -9.34 2.30
CA ASP A 27 18.80 -10.55 1.75
C ASP A 27 17.29 -10.34 1.55
N ALA A 28 16.62 -9.70 2.51
CA ALA A 28 15.21 -9.36 2.41
C ALA A 28 14.92 -8.41 1.25
N LEU A 29 15.79 -7.44 0.99
CA LEU A 29 15.67 -6.52 -0.15
C LEU A 29 15.81 -7.26 -1.47
N GLU A 30 16.79 -8.15 -1.62
CA GLU A 30 17.00 -8.94 -2.84
C GLU A 30 15.84 -9.93 -3.08
N ALA A 31 15.29 -10.51 -2.03
CA ALA A 31 14.07 -11.31 -2.12
C ALA A 31 12.86 -10.48 -2.58
N THR A 32 12.71 -9.26 -2.03
CA THR A 32 11.63 -8.33 -2.37
C THR A 32 11.64 -7.95 -3.86
N ARG A 33 12.81 -7.88 -4.52
CA ARG A 33 12.93 -7.66 -5.97
C ARG A 33 12.23 -8.73 -6.81
N LYS A 34 12.03 -9.91 -6.26
CA LYS A 34 11.37 -11.06 -6.92
C LYS A 34 9.88 -11.14 -6.63
N PHE A 35 9.36 -10.24 -5.80
CA PHE A 35 7.94 -10.21 -5.47
C PHE A 35 7.15 -9.54 -6.60
N ASP A 36 6.63 -10.35 -7.53
CA ASP A 36 6.04 -9.87 -8.77
C ASP A 36 4.54 -9.50 -8.61
N LEU A 37 3.76 -10.27 -7.81
CA LEU A 37 2.35 -10.00 -7.54
C LEU A 37 1.83 -10.81 -6.32
N PRO A 38 0.68 -10.40 -5.72
CA PRO A 38 0.00 -9.13 -5.92
C PRO A 38 0.83 -7.96 -5.39
N THR A 39 0.49 -6.73 -5.75
CA THR A 39 1.09 -5.55 -5.12
C THR A 39 0.74 -5.54 -3.63
N GLN A 40 1.75 -5.47 -2.78
CA GLN A 40 1.62 -5.47 -1.33
C GLN A 40 2.53 -4.41 -0.70
N ASN A 41 2.17 -3.96 0.49
CA ASN A 41 3.05 -3.18 1.34
C ASN A 41 3.90 -4.15 2.17
N LEU A 42 5.20 -4.23 1.89
CA LEU A 42 6.15 -4.97 2.71
C LEU A 42 6.66 -4.05 3.82
N VAL A 43 6.55 -4.49 5.05
CA VAL A 43 7.19 -3.90 6.22
C VAL A 43 8.16 -4.93 6.78
N TYR A 44 9.40 -4.53 6.98
CA TYR A 44 10.48 -5.38 7.48
C TYR A 44 11.15 -4.73 8.68
N ALA A 45 11.52 -5.54 9.65
CA ALA A 45 12.41 -5.17 10.74
C ALA A 45 13.26 -6.39 11.13
N ASP A 46 14.50 -6.16 11.56
CA ASP A 46 15.40 -7.21 12.02
C ASP A 46 15.98 -6.95 13.41
N ALA A 47 16.72 -7.93 13.94
CA ALA A 47 17.33 -7.85 15.27
C ALA A 47 18.49 -6.84 15.36
N ASP A 48 19.03 -6.41 14.22
CA ASP A 48 20.07 -5.38 14.16
C ASP A 48 19.48 -3.96 14.15
N GLY A 49 18.13 -3.85 14.25
CA GLY A 49 17.40 -2.60 14.28
C GLY A 49 17.20 -1.96 12.90
N ARG A 50 17.43 -2.70 11.82
CA ARG A 50 17.16 -2.22 10.46
C ARG A 50 15.68 -2.33 10.16
N THR A 51 15.15 -1.31 9.54
CA THR A 51 13.76 -1.27 9.10
C THR A 51 13.65 -0.97 7.61
N MET A 52 12.59 -1.46 6.96
CA MET A 52 12.36 -1.21 5.54
C MET A 52 10.87 -1.25 5.23
N TYR A 53 10.46 -0.34 4.37
CA TYR A 53 9.18 -0.38 3.66
C TYR A 53 9.42 -0.48 2.17
N TYR A 54 8.62 -1.29 1.48
CA TYR A 54 8.59 -1.37 0.02
C TYR A 54 7.19 -1.64 -0.52
N ALA A 55 6.76 -0.86 -1.51
CA ALA A 55 5.61 -1.22 -2.34
C ALA A 55 6.05 -2.31 -3.32
N THR A 56 5.67 -3.57 -3.05
CA THR A 56 6.06 -4.72 -3.88
C THR A 56 5.18 -4.86 -5.12
N GLY A 57 5.48 -5.87 -5.93
CA GLY A 57 4.72 -6.17 -7.14
C GLY A 57 5.20 -5.41 -8.38
N LYS A 58 4.82 -5.89 -9.55
CA LYS A 58 5.10 -5.25 -10.82
C LYS A 58 4.03 -4.20 -11.11
N LEU A 59 4.44 -2.95 -11.30
CA LEU A 59 3.58 -1.82 -11.64
C LEU A 59 3.78 -1.48 -13.13
N PRO A 60 2.79 -1.72 -14.01
CA PRO A 60 2.95 -1.44 -15.43
C PRO A 60 2.88 0.07 -15.71
N ILE A 61 3.81 0.56 -16.54
CA ILE A 61 3.77 1.91 -17.10
C ILE A 61 2.88 1.88 -18.34
N ARG A 62 1.71 2.51 -18.25
CA ARG A 62 0.72 2.54 -19.34
C ARG A 62 0.91 3.77 -20.20
N ARG A 63 0.72 3.62 -21.50
CA ARG A 63 0.89 4.74 -22.45
C ARG A 63 -0.27 4.82 -23.43
N ILE A 64 -0.60 6.07 -23.82
CA ILE A 64 -1.46 6.41 -24.93
C ILE A 64 -0.68 7.36 -25.82
N GLU A 65 -0.51 7.06 -27.10
CA GLU A 65 0.26 7.87 -28.06
C GLU A 65 1.68 8.24 -27.55
N GLY A 66 2.28 7.34 -26.76
CA GLY A 66 3.61 7.53 -26.17
C GLY A 66 3.63 8.22 -24.81
N GLU A 67 2.59 8.94 -24.44
CA GLU A 67 2.47 9.62 -23.14
C GLU A 67 2.07 8.66 -22.02
N VAL A 68 2.71 8.81 -20.86
CA VAL A 68 2.38 8.00 -19.67
C VAL A 68 1.03 8.42 -19.11
N VAL A 69 0.18 7.45 -18.84
CA VAL A 69 -1.18 7.70 -18.32
C VAL A 69 -1.47 6.87 -17.06
N ALA A 70 -2.38 7.37 -16.25
CA ALA A 70 -2.88 6.64 -15.08
C ALA A 70 -3.63 5.36 -15.49
N GLY A 71 -3.64 4.36 -14.60
CA GLY A 71 -4.26 3.06 -14.83
C GLY A 71 -5.72 2.94 -14.40
N ASP A 72 -6.27 3.95 -13.74
CA ASP A 72 -7.65 4.02 -13.22
C ASP A 72 -8.67 4.54 -14.24
N ARG A 73 -8.52 4.10 -15.49
CA ARG A 73 -9.35 4.53 -16.61
C ARG A 73 -9.73 3.36 -17.51
N ILE A 74 -10.79 3.57 -18.29
CA ILE A 74 -11.15 2.66 -19.38
C ILE A 74 -10.31 3.07 -20.60
N PHE A 75 -9.64 2.10 -21.20
CA PHE A 75 -8.83 2.27 -22.40
C PHE A 75 -9.64 1.85 -23.63
N ASP A 76 -9.52 2.59 -24.74
CA ASP A 76 -10.02 2.15 -26.02
C ASP A 76 -9.08 1.09 -26.63
N GLY A 77 -9.32 -0.17 -26.31
CA GLY A 77 -8.54 -1.29 -26.85
C GLY A 77 -8.65 -1.44 -28.38
N SER A 78 -9.69 -0.87 -29.03
CA SER A 78 -9.79 -0.88 -30.49
C SER A 78 -8.79 0.08 -31.14
N ALA A 79 -8.38 1.12 -30.42
CA ALA A 79 -7.34 2.07 -30.81
C ALA A 79 -5.94 1.65 -30.31
N GLY A 80 -5.82 0.55 -29.57
CA GLY A 80 -4.56 0.10 -28.98
C GLY A 80 -4.12 0.92 -27.75
N GLU A 81 -5.05 1.63 -27.10
CA GLU A 81 -4.74 2.39 -25.91
C GLU A 81 -4.36 1.46 -24.74
N GLY A 82 -3.30 1.81 -24.02
CA GLY A 82 -2.87 1.10 -22.81
C GLY A 82 -2.31 -0.30 -23.05
N GLU A 83 -2.03 -0.67 -24.31
CA GLU A 83 -1.45 -1.96 -24.65
C GLU A 83 -0.04 -2.14 -24.05
N TRP A 84 0.23 -3.36 -23.65
CA TRP A 84 1.54 -3.78 -23.12
C TRP A 84 2.30 -4.48 -24.25
N SER A 85 2.83 -3.70 -25.19
CA SER A 85 3.54 -4.24 -26.36
C SER A 85 4.71 -5.13 -25.95
N GLY A 86 4.69 -6.40 -26.40
CA GLY A 86 5.70 -7.40 -26.03
C GLY A 86 5.41 -8.13 -24.71
N PHE A 87 4.29 -7.85 -24.06
CA PHE A 87 3.81 -8.67 -22.94
C PHE A 87 3.09 -9.91 -23.48
N GLU A 88 3.60 -11.09 -23.15
CA GLU A 88 3.03 -12.37 -23.56
C GLU A 88 2.27 -13.02 -22.37
N PRO A 89 0.92 -13.01 -22.40
CA PRO A 89 0.13 -13.71 -21.38
C PRO A 89 0.44 -15.21 -21.37
N PHE A 90 0.44 -15.83 -20.19
CA PHE A 90 0.68 -17.26 -19.98
C PHE A 90 2.06 -17.77 -20.42
N GLY A 91 2.97 -16.88 -20.78
CA GLY A 91 4.34 -17.17 -21.17
C GLY A 91 5.38 -16.51 -20.27
N ARG A 92 6.63 -16.55 -20.69
CA ARG A 92 7.69 -15.71 -20.13
C ARG A 92 7.73 -14.41 -20.93
N SER A 93 7.26 -13.34 -20.34
CA SER A 93 7.37 -12.03 -20.95
C SER A 93 8.73 -11.42 -20.63
N SER A 94 9.41 -10.93 -21.66
CA SER A 94 10.59 -10.08 -21.54
C SER A 94 10.23 -8.59 -21.55
N TRP A 95 8.94 -8.26 -21.49
CA TRP A 95 8.49 -6.87 -21.45
C TRP A 95 9.05 -6.15 -20.22
N ASP A 96 9.72 -5.05 -20.45
CA ASP A 96 10.39 -4.23 -19.44
C ASP A 96 9.63 -2.94 -19.09
N GLY A 97 8.39 -2.81 -19.58
CA GLY A 97 7.52 -1.64 -19.35
C GLY A 97 6.95 -1.55 -17.93
N PHE A 98 7.62 -2.12 -16.95
CA PHE A 98 7.28 -1.96 -15.54
C PHE A 98 8.09 -0.85 -14.88
N VAL A 99 7.54 -0.27 -13.81
CA VAL A 99 8.28 0.66 -12.95
C VAL A 99 9.54 -0.01 -12.41
N PRO A 100 10.73 0.59 -12.59
CA PRO A 100 11.96 0.08 -12.01
C PRO A 100 11.84 -0.14 -10.50
N PHE A 101 12.51 -1.15 -9.98
CA PHE A 101 12.37 -1.50 -8.55
C PHE A 101 12.73 -0.33 -7.63
N GLU A 102 13.78 0.40 -7.97
CA GLU A 102 14.32 1.52 -7.21
C GLU A 102 13.43 2.77 -7.25
N GLU A 103 12.51 2.84 -8.22
CA GLU A 103 11.58 3.97 -8.40
C GLU A 103 10.20 3.72 -7.75
N LYS A 104 10.00 2.54 -7.19
CA LYS A 104 8.79 2.24 -6.43
C LYS A 104 8.80 2.97 -5.08
N PRO A 105 7.64 3.26 -4.50
CA PRO A 105 7.58 3.80 -3.15
C PRO A 105 8.31 2.89 -2.16
N HIS A 106 9.30 3.44 -1.45
CA HIS A 106 10.07 2.72 -0.43
C HIS A 106 10.62 3.68 0.62
N ALA A 107 10.98 3.12 1.77
CA ALA A 107 11.73 3.80 2.82
C ALA A 107 12.73 2.82 3.45
N ILE A 108 13.95 3.28 3.67
CA ILE A 108 15.02 2.51 4.29
C ILE A 108 15.38 3.14 5.62
N ASP A 109 15.39 2.33 6.67
CA ASP A 109 15.66 2.71 8.05
C ASP A 109 14.80 3.88 8.60
N PRO A 110 13.49 3.94 8.32
CA PRO A 110 12.63 4.88 9.02
C PRO A 110 12.45 4.47 10.49
N ASP A 111 12.31 5.46 11.37
CA ASP A 111 12.10 5.22 12.80
C ASP A 111 10.77 4.52 13.10
N VAL A 112 9.74 4.81 12.29
CA VAL A 112 8.39 4.26 12.43
C VAL A 112 7.84 3.82 11.08
N LEU A 113 7.20 2.67 11.06
CA LEU A 113 6.50 2.14 9.89
C LEU A 113 5.10 1.66 10.26
N SER A 114 4.11 2.11 9.49
CA SER A 114 2.76 1.56 9.55
C SER A 114 2.08 1.58 8.20
N THR A 115 1.29 0.57 7.91
CA THR A 115 0.46 0.52 6.72
C THR A 115 -0.96 0.07 7.06
N ALA A 116 -1.95 0.76 6.53
CA ALA A 116 -3.37 0.48 6.72
C ALA A 116 -4.15 0.67 5.41
N ASN A 117 -3.54 0.31 4.27
CA ASN A 117 -4.04 0.52 2.92
C ASN A 117 -4.30 2.01 2.56
N GLN A 118 -3.77 2.94 3.35
CA GLN A 118 -3.80 4.37 3.01
C GLN A 118 -2.82 4.66 1.86
N ARG A 119 -2.92 5.84 1.28
CA ARG A 119 -1.94 6.34 0.32
C ARG A 119 -0.54 6.32 0.96
N VAL A 120 0.44 5.78 0.25
CA VAL A 120 1.82 5.59 0.75
C VAL A 120 2.79 6.66 0.26
N ILE A 121 2.40 7.45 -0.74
CA ILE A 121 3.18 8.56 -1.31
C ILE A 121 2.24 9.57 -1.92
N ASP A 122 2.49 10.87 -1.73
CA ASP A 122 1.61 11.93 -2.23
C ASP A 122 1.86 12.26 -3.71
N ASP A 123 3.12 12.43 -4.11
CA ASP A 123 3.51 12.80 -5.48
C ASP A 123 4.39 11.73 -6.11
N PRO A 124 3.83 10.56 -6.49
CA PRO A 124 4.63 9.49 -7.06
C PRO A 124 5.14 9.86 -8.46
N ILE A 125 6.39 9.49 -8.77
CA ILE A 125 6.98 9.60 -10.12
C ILE A 125 6.16 8.77 -11.13
N HIS A 126 5.64 7.63 -10.68
CA HIS A 126 4.82 6.72 -11.47
C HIS A 126 3.45 6.53 -10.85
N TYR A 127 2.45 6.28 -11.67
CA TYR A 127 1.13 5.90 -11.17
C TYR A 127 1.21 4.59 -10.36
N VAL A 128 0.86 4.66 -9.09
CA VAL A 128 0.84 3.52 -8.16
C VAL A 128 -0.59 3.00 -7.95
N GLY A 129 -1.55 3.90 -7.85
CA GLY A 129 -2.96 3.58 -7.65
C GLY A 129 -3.79 4.84 -7.37
N ALA A 130 -5.11 4.71 -7.43
CA ALA A 130 -6.07 5.78 -7.13
C ALA A 130 -7.03 5.42 -5.99
N ASP A 131 -7.24 4.13 -5.74
CA ASP A 131 -8.16 3.65 -4.71
C ASP A 131 -7.39 3.20 -3.47
N TYR A 132 -7.58 3.95 -2.39
CA TYR A 132 -6.93 3.74 -1.11
C TYR A 132 -7.98 3.66 0.00
N ALA A 133 -7.67 2.97 1.10
CA ALA A 133 -8.51 3.01 2.28
C ALA A 133 -8.61 4.42 2.85
N THR A 134 -9.74 4.71 3.48
CA THR A 134 -9.92 5.97 4.22
C THR A 134 -8.84 6.12 5.31
N PRO A 135 -8.41 7.35 5.64
CA PRO A 135 -7.23 7.58 6.47
C PRO A 135 -7.41 7.22 7.96
N TYR A 136 -8.63 7.00 8.42
CA TYR A 136 -8.94 6.88 9.86
C TYR A 136 -8.15 5.79 10.57
N ARG A 137 -8.03 4.59 9.97
CA ARG A 137 -7.26 3.49 10.56
C ARG A 137 -5.77 3.79 10.60
N GLY A 138 -5.21 4.31 9.50
CA GLY A 138 -3.81 4.72 9.43
C GLY A 138 -3.49 5.83 10.43
N ALA A 139 -4.34 6.87 10.52
CA ALA A 139 -4.20 7.97 11.47
C ALA A 139 -4.25 7.47 12.92
N ARG A 140 -5.15 6.51 13.23
CA ARG A 140 -5.23 5.94 14.59
C ARG A 140 -3.99 5.16 14.97
N ILE A 141 -3.41 4.38 14.03
CA ILE A 141 -2.15 3.67 14.28
C ILE A 141 -1.01 4.67 14.53
N ALA A 142 -0.91 5.71 13.68
CA ALA A 142 0.11 6.75 13.84
C ALA A 142 -0.03 7.46 15.19
N GLU A 143 -1.24 7.92 15.55
CA GLU A 143 -1.53 8.54 16.85
C GLU A 143 -1.03 7.68 18.02
N ARG A 144 -1.33 6.38 18.02
CA ARG A 144 -0.94 5.47 19.10
C ARG A 144 0.58 5.27 19.18
N LEU A 145 1.24 5.19 18.05
CA LEU A 145 2.71 5.08 17.99
C LEU A 145 3.39 6.38 18.44
N ASP A 146 2.90 7.53 17.97
CA ASP A 146 3.42 8.84 18.34
C ASP A 146 3.24 9.12 19.84
N ASP A 147 2.08 8.77 20.41
CA ASP A 147 1.80 8.90 21.83
C ASP A 147 2.77 8.05 22.68
N ALA A 148 3.01 6.79 22.27
CA ALA A 148 3.93 5.91 22.99
C ALA A 148 5.36 6.44 22.94
N ILE A 149 5.82 6.90 21.78
CA ILE A 149 7.15 7.49 21.61
C ILE A 149 7.29 8.76 22.44
N ALA A 150 6.28 9.63 22.43
CA ALA A 150 6.28 10.89 23.17
C ALA A 150 6.27 10.68 24.69
N SER A 151 5.69 9.59 25.19
CA SER A 151 5.60 9.22 26.60
C SER A 151 6.77 8.36 27.08
N ASP A 152 7.71 7.98 26.17
CA ASP A 152 8.76 7.01 26.44
C ASP A 152 8.22 5.63 26.89
N ASP A 153 6.99 5.31 26.47
CA ASP A 153 6.36 4.03 26.74
C ASP A 153 6.95 2.93 25.84
N PRO A 154 7.13 1.72 26.35
CA PRO A 154 7.73 0.65 25.55
C PRO A 154 6.80 0.25 24.39
N VAL A 155 7.32 0.30 23.17
CA VAL A 155 6.64 -0.24 21.96
C VAL A 155 7.02 -1.72 21.82
N ASP A 156 6.54 -2.51 22.76
CA ASP A 156 6.82 -3.94 22.90
C ASP A 156 5.70 -4.82 22.29
N PRO A 157 5.80 -6.15 22.35
CA PRO A 157 4.74 -7.04 21.85
C PRO A 157 3.37 -6.85 22.52
N ASP A 158 3.31 -6.40 23.77
CA ASP A 158 2.06 -6.14 24.46
C ASP A 158 1.39 -4.88 23.95
N PHE A 159 2.16 -3.80 23.72
CA PHE A 159 1.69 -2.60 23.03
C PHE A 159 1.08 -2.95 21.65
N HIS A 160 1.77 -3.75 20.83
CA HIS A 160 1.26 -4.15 19.52
C HIS A 160 0.00 -5.02 19.61
N ARG A 161 -0.12 -5.86 20.64
CA ARG A 161 -1.34 -6.66 20.87
C ARG A 161 -2.53 -5.76 21.23
N ASP A 162 -2.29 -4.75 22.04
CA ASP A 162 -3.32 -3.79 22.43
C ASP A 162 -3.71 -2.88 21.27
N LEU A 163 -2.74 -2.45 20.45
CA LEU A 163 -3.01 -1.71 19.22
C LEU A 163 -3.88 -2.50 18.24
N GLN A 164 -3.63 -3.82 18.09
CA GLN A 164 -4.46 -4.69 17.25
C GLN A 164 -5.90 -4.86 17.77
N ARG A 165 -6.15 -4.61 19.05
CA ARG A 165 -7.46 -4.66 19.69
C ARG A 165 -8.13 -3.32 19.78
N ASP A 166 -7.48 -2.25 19.35
CA ASP A 166 -8.05 -0.91 19.38
C ASP A 166 -9.27 -0.85 18.46
N VAL A 167 -10.40 -0.49 19.02
CA VAL A 167 -11.71 -0.44 18.34
C VAL A 167 -12.22 0.99 18.15
N ARG A 168 -11.40 2.00 18.46
CA ARG A 168 -11.78 3.40 18.24
C ARG A 168 -11.98 3.69 16.78
N ASP A 169 -13.14 4.18 16.42
CA ASP A 169 -13.50 4.57 15.05
C ASP A 169 -13.42 6.10 14.90
N GLY A 170 -12.32 6.59 14.32
CA GLY A 170 -12.11 8.02 14.11
C GLY A 170 -13.13 8.66 13.15
N ARG A 171 -13.81 7.87 12.29
CA ARG A 171 -14.92 8.37 11.50
C ARG A 171 -16.13 8.62 12.38
N ALA A 172 -16.43 7.71 13.30
CA ALA A 172 -17.51 7.90 14.27
C ALA A 172 -17.25 9.12 15.16
N ASP A 173 -16.02 9.30 15.62
CA ASP A 173 -15.63 10.48 16.42
C ASP A 173 -15.92 11.80 15.70
N GLN A 174 -15.76 11.85 14.36
CA GLN A 174 -16.03 13.04 13.57
C GLN A 174 -17.51 13.25 13.24
N LEU A 175 -18.24 12.20 12.91
CA LEU A 175 -19.58 12.32 12.33
C LEU A 175 -20.71 12.20 13.37
N VAL A 176 -20.52 11.39 14.41
CA VAL A 176 -21.60 11.13 15.38
C VAL A 176 -22.07 12.38 16.09
N PRO A 177 -21.22 13.32 16.55
CA PRO A 177 -21.69 14.56 17.19
C PRO A 177 -22.65 15.37 16.30
N ASP A 178 -22.31 15.53 15.02
CA ASP A 178 -23.15 16.28 14.08
C ASP A 178 -24.47 15.55 13.77
N LEU A 179 -24.41 14.21 13.63
CA LEU A 179 -25.60 13.40 13.43
C LEU A 179 -26.56 13.46 14.65
N VAL A 180 -26.02 13.40 15.85
CA VAL A 180 -26.81 13.53 17.08
C VAL A 180 -27.47 14.91 17.16
N ALA A 181 -26.68 15.98 16.90
CA ALA A 181 -27.22 17.35 16.92
C ALA A 181 -28.33 17.53 15.85
N ALA A 182 -28.18 16.96 14.67
CA ALA A 182 -29.20 17.03 13.61
C ALA A 182 -30.51 16.30 14.02
N VAL A 183 -30.38 15.12 14.65
CA VAL A 183 -31.55 14.36 15.13
C VAL A 183 -32.25 15.11 16.25
N GLU A 184 -31.52 15.69 17.20
CA GLU A 184 -32.11 16.48 18.32
C GLU A 184 -32.83 17.74 17.82
N ALA A 185 -32.22 18.45 16.85
CA ALA A 185 -32.86 19.61 16.23
C ALA A 185 -34.18 19.22 15.53
N ARG A 186 -34.16 18.13 14.77
CA ARG A 186 -35.37 17.64 14.09
C ARG A 186 -36.47 17.22 15.08
N ALA A 187 -36.11 16.51 16.16
CA ALA A 187 -37.06 16.12 17.18
C ALA A 187 -37.70 17.34 17.89
N ALA A 188 -36.95 18.42 18.08
CA ALA A 188 -37.47 19.67 18.66
C ALA A 188 -38.44 20.37 17.71
N GLU A 189 -38.20 20.36 16.40
CA GLU A 189 -39.13 20.90 15.37
C GLU A 189 -40.44 20.11 15.36
N ASP A 190 -40.39 18.78 15.40
CA ASP A 190 -41.58 17.91 15.35
C ASP A 190 -42.43 17.97 16.61
N ALA A 191 -41.87 18.50 17.71
CA ALA A 191 -42.56 18.66 19.00
C ALA A 191 -43.22 20.05 19.22
N ALA A 192 -42.95 21.01 18.31
CA ALA A 192 -43.42 22.38 18.38
C ALA A 192 -44.69 22.62 17.58
#